data_ab9137754e07e3d1360270b68d495694
#
_entry.id   ab9137754e07e3d1360270b68d495694
#
_cell.length_a   1.000
_cell.length_b   1.000
_cell.length_c   1.000
_cell.angle_alpha   90.00
_cell.angle_beta   90.00
_cell.angle_gamma   90.00
#
_symmetry.space_group_name_H-M   'P 1'
#
loop_
_entity.id
_entity.type
_entity.pdbx_description
1 polymer ?
#
loop_
_entity_poly.entity_id
_entity_poly.type
_entity_poly.pdbx_seq_one_letter_code
_entity_poly.pdbx_strand_id
1 'polypeptide(L)'
;MKLRELDVFVTAPPSPGWGGRYWILVKVTTDDGIVGWGECYASSVGPKAMHAVINDVFERHMMGESPENIEIMFRRVYSSGYTQRPDLTVMGAFSGLEIACWDILGKARNRPVHALIGGLVNERIRAYTYLYPLPQHDFAKFWSSPEMAAEAALDCAERGYTAIKFDPAGPYTLRGGHMPAMRDIEMSVTFCKAIRAAVGNKVDLLFGTHGQFSTAGAIRLGQAIEPFSPLWFEEPIPPDNIQEMEKVARSVRVPVATGERL
;
A
#
# COMPACT_ATOMS: atom_id res chain seq x y z
N MET A 1 7.44 -25.88 -20.13
CA MET A 1 6.73 -24.97 -19.21
C MET A 1 6.55 -23.63 -19.93
N LYS A 2 5.33 -23.34 -20.36
CA LYS A 2 4.90 -22.09 -21.01
C LYS A 2 3.58 -21.63 -20.39
N LEU A 3 3.41 -20.32 -20.22
CA LEU A 3 2.16 -19.73 -19.72
C LEU A 3 1.03 -19.96 -20.72
N ARG A 4 -0.11 -20.48 -20.29
CA ARG A 4 -1.19 -20.91 -21.19
C ARG A 4 -2.55 -20.35 -20.85
N GLU A 5 -2.94 -20.37 -19.58
CA GLU A 5 -4.27 -19.98 -19.13
C GLU A 5 -4.19 -18.93 -18.03
N LEU A 6 -5.19 -18.06 -18.02
CA LEU A 6 -5.36 -17.03 -17.00
C LEU A 6 -6.80 -17.03 -16.51
N ASP A 7 -6.96 -17.11 -15.20
CA ASP A 7 -8.22 -16.83 -14.50
C ASP A 7 -8.05 -15.58 -13.65
N VAL A 8 -9.00 -14.67 -13.71
CA VAL A 8 -9.03 -13.44 -12.91
C VAL A 8 -10.22 -13.45 -11.96
N PHE A 9 -9.95 -13.31 -10.67
CA PHE A 9 -10.95 -13.33 -9.61
C PHE A 9 -11.05 -11.95 -8.95
N VAL A 10 -12.26 -11.42 -8.88
CA VAL A 10 -12.54 -10.22 -8.09
C VAL A 10 -13.32 -10.65 -6.85
N THR A 11 -12.71 -10.46 -5.69
CA THR A 11 -13.31 -10.82 -4.40
C THR A 11 -13.57 -9.58 -3.55
N ALA A 12 -14.58 -9.62 -2.70
CA ALA A 12 -14.79 -8.60 -1.69
C ALA A 12 -14.26 -9.08 -0.33
N PRO A 13 -13.58 -8.23 0.45
CA PRO A 13 -13.20 -8.59 1.81
C PRO A 13 -14.48 -8.83 2.64
N PRO A 14 -14.42 -9.73 3.65
CA PRO A 14 -15.54 -9.95 4.54
C PRO A 14 -15.90 -8.67 5.31
N SER A 15 -17.17 -8.57 5.75
CA SER A 15 -17.58 -7.47 6.62
C SER A 15 -16.68 -7.42 7.87
N PRO A 16 -16.24 -6.23 8.31
CA PRO A 16 -16.61 -4.87 7.90
C PRO A 16 -15.86 -4.29 6.69
N GLY A 17 -15.09 -5.07 5.95
CA GLY A 17 -14.47 -4.61 4.70
C GLY A 17 -13.13 -3.88 4.87
N TRP A 18 -12.37 -4.21 5.91
CA TRP A 18 -11.03 -3.67 6.13
C TRP A 18 -10.05 -4.04 5.00
N GLY A 19 -9.20 -3.13 4.61
CA GLY A 19 -8.19 -3.34 3.57
C GLY A 19 -8.65 -3.02 2.14
N GLY A 20 -9.86 -2.53 1.94
CA GLY A 20 -10.36 -2.10 0.64
C GLY A 20 -11.72 -2.68 0.26
N ARG A 21 -12.24 -2.26 -0.88
CA ARG A 21 -13.56 -2.68 -1.36
C ARG A 21 -13.55 -4.02 -2.08
N TYR A 22 -12.42 -4.38 -2.68
CA TYR A 22 -12.21 -5.61 -3.43
C TYR A 22 -10.73 -5.93 -3.55
N TRP A 23 -10.44 -7.20 -3.83
CA TRP A 23 -9.12 -7.69 -4.22
C TRP A 23 -9.21 -8.34 -5.59
N ILE A 24 -8.15 -8.22 -6.38
CA ILE A 24 -8.07 -8.82 -7.71
C ILE A 24 -6.94 -9.85 -7.68
N LEU A 25 -7.33 -11.12 -7.68
CA LEU A 25 -6.40 -12.23 -7.72
C LEU A 25 -6.30 -12.80 -9.13
N VAL A 26 -5.11 -13.22 -9.52
CA VAL A 26 -4.85 -13.90 -10.78
C VAL A 26 -4.33 -15.30 -10.52
N LYS A 27 -4.80 -16.25 -11.33
CA LYS A 27 -4.30 -17.61 -11.38
C LYS A 27 -3.79 -17.86 -12.79
N VAL A 28 -2.51 -18.16 -12.91
CA VAL A 28 -1.86 -18.47 -14.18
C VAL A 28 -1.50 -19.95 -14.22
N THR A 29 -1.84 -20.63 -15.30
CA THR A 29 -1.56 -22.05 -15.49
C THR A 29 -0.61 -22.25 -16.68
N THR A 30 0.39 -23.09 -16.50
CA THR A 30 1.33 -23.48 -17.55
C THR A 30 0.81 -24.65 -18.39
N ASP A 31 1.41 -24.89 -19.55
CA ASP A 31 1.09 -26.01 -20.45
C ASP A 31 1.34 -27.41 -19.83
N ASP A 32 2.16 -27.49 -18.81
CA ASP A 32 2.46 -28.69 -18.02
C ASP A 32 1.70 -28.73 -16.67
N GLY A 33 0.73 -27.81 -16.46
CA GLY A 33 -0.23 -27.87 -15.38
C GLY A 33 0.22 -27.22 -14.06
N ILE A 34 1.37 -26.55 -14.02
CA ILE A 34 1.78 -25.82 -12.82
C ILE A 34 0.95 -24.52 -12.70
N VAL A 35 0.41 -24.29 -11.51
CA VAL A 35 -0.43 -23.12 -11.21
C VAL A 35 0.33 -22.14 -10.33
N GLY A 36 0.36 -20.87 -10.72
CA GLY A 36 0.82 -19.75 -9.91
C GLY A 36 -0.28 -18.75 -9.58
N TRP A 37 -0.17 -18.12 -8.43
CA TRP A 37 -1.10 -17.10 -7.95
C TRP A 37 -0.40 -15.76 -7.77
N GLY A 38 -1.14 -14.69 -8.05
CA GLY A 38 -0.71 -13.32 -7.79
C GLY A 38 -1.88 -12.41 -7.46
N GLU A 39 -1.58 -11.21 -7.04
CA GLU A 39 -2.56 -10.16 -6.72
C GLU A 39 -2.24 -8.90 -7.52
N CYS A 40 -3.24 -8.36 -8.20
CA CYS A 40 -3.13 -7.13 -8.98
C CYS A 40 -3.67 -5.95 -8.21
N TYR A 41 -2.92 -4.85 -8.21
CA TYR A 41 -3.37 -3.60 -7.61
C TYR A 41 -4.13 -2.74 -8.62
N ALA A 42 -5.22 -2.14 -8.18
CA ALA A 42 -6.00 -1.21 -8.99
C ALA A 42 -6.52 -0.05 -8.13
N SER A 43 -5.99 1.14 -8.35
CA SER A 43 -6.44 2.35 -7.69
C SER A 43 -7.14 3.33 -8.61
N SER A 44 -6.68 3.43 -9.85
CA SER A 44 -7.17 4.44 -10.82
C SER A 44 -8.43 4.01 -11.56
N VAL A 45 -8.69 2.71 -11.66
CA VAL A 45 -9.84 2.13 -12.40
C VAL A 45 -10.56 1.10 -11.54
N GLY A 46 -11.84 0.88 -11.83
CA GLY A 46 -12.63 -0.15 -11.16
C GLY A 46 -12.26 -1.58 -11.60
N PRO A 47 -12.72 -2.62 -10.87
CA PRO A 47 -12.32 -4.00 -11.10
C PRO A 47 -12.70 -4.53 -12.49
N LYS A 48 -13.79 -4.06 -13.11
CA LYS A 48 -14.17 -4.46 -14.48
C LYS A 48 -13.16 -4.01 -15.52
N ALA A 49 -12.68 -2.77 -15.42
CA ALA A 49 -11.67 -2.24 -16.33
C ALA A 49 -10.34 -2.95 -16.09
N MET A 50 -9.96 -3.15 -14.82
CA MET A 50 -8.73 -3.84 -14.46
C MET A 50 -8.71 -5.29 -14.93
N HIS A 51 -9.83 -6.01 -14.83
CA HIS A 51 -9.98 -7.35 -15.38
C HIS A 51 -9.67 -7.38 -16.89
N ALA A 52 -10.17 -6.41 -17.66
CA ALA A 52 -9.89 -6.32 -19.09
C ALA A 52 -8.39 -6.00 -19.36
N VAL A 53 -7.78 -5.10 -18.58
CA VAL A 53 -6.36 -4.77 -18.71
C VAL A 53 -5.47 -5.97 -18.39
N ILE A 54 -5.78 -6.74 -17.35
CA ILE A 54 -5.04 -7.94 -16.97
C ILE A 54 -5.05 -8.98 -18.10
N ASN A 55 -6.23 -9.24 -18.69
CA ASN A 55 -6.34 -10.17 -19.82
C ASN A 55 -5.55 -9.68 -21.04
N ASP A 56 -5.68 -8.40 -21.40
CA ASP A 56 -4.98 -7.80 -22.52
C ASP A 56 -3.44 -7.88 -22.35
N VAL A 57 -2.94 -7.57 -21.16
CA VAL A 57 -1.50 -7.69 -20.85
C VAL A 57 -1.02 -9.13 -20.97
N PHE A 58 -1.78 -10.09 -20.42
CA PHE A 58 -1.43 -11.50 -20.49
C PHE A 58 -1.41 -12.02 -21.93
N GLU A 59 -2.47 -11.78 -22.69
CA GLU A 59 -2.63 -12.27 -24.07
C GLU A 59 -1.54 -11.72 -24.99
N ARG A 60 -1.25 -10.42 -24.89
CA ARG A 60 -0.29 -9.77 -25.79
C ARG A 60 1.18 -10.00 -25.45
N HIS A 61 1.50 -10.20 -24.20
CA HIS A 61 2.89 -10.12 -23.74
C HIS A 61 3.41 -11.36 -23.03
N MET A 62 2.52 -12.21 -22.52
CA MET A 62 2.91 -13.31 -21.65
C MET A 62 2.48 -14.69 -22.15
N MET A 63 1.34 -14.80 -22.84
CA MET A 63 0.84 -16.08 -23.34
C MET A 63 1.87 -16.78 -24.22
N GLY A 64 2.15 -18.04 -23.93
CA GLY A 64 3.14 -18.84 -24.65
C GLY A 64 4.59 -18.58 -24.26
N GLU A 65 4.87 -17.60 -23.42
CA GLU A 65 6.22 -17.36 -22.91
C GLU A 65 6.58 -18.32 -21.76
N SER A 66 7.86 -18.50 -21.51
CA SER A 66 8.32 -19.20 -20.31
C SER A 66 8.20 -18.29 -19.09
N PRO A 67 7.70 -18.77 -17.95
CA PRO A 67 7.73 -18.00 -16.70
C PRO A 67 9.14 -17.64 -16.22
N GLU A 68 10.20 -18.23 -16.80
CA GLU A 68 11.59 -17.84 -16.53
C GLU A 68 11.97 -16.51 -17.19
N ASN A 69 11.23 -16.06 -18.18
CA ASN A 69 11.53 -14.87 -18.97
C ASN A 69 10.86 -13.59 -18.40
N ILE A 70 10.79 -13.46 -17.07
CA ILE A 70 10.08 -12.35 -16.39
C ILE A 70 10.60 -11.00 -16.88
N GLU A 71 11.91 -10.82 -16.95
CA GLU A 71 12.52 -9.54 -17.34
C GLU A 71 12.16 -9.12 -18.77
N ILE A 72 12.10 -10.02 -19.71
CA ILE A 72 11.72 -9.66 -21.08
C ILE A 72 10.22 -9.35 -21.19
N MET A 73 9.37 -10.07 -20.43
CA MET A 73 7.95 -9.76 -20.34
C MET A 73 7.73 -8.39 -19.72
N PHE A 74 8.40 -8.07 -18.61
CA PHE A 74 8.40 -6.74 -18.01
C PHE A 74 8.75 -5.65 -19.03
N ARG A 75 9.86 -5.79 -19.74
CA ARG A 75 10.31 -4.81 -20.73
C ARG A 75 9.31 -4.59 -21.85
N ARG A 76 8.66 -5.64 -22.34
CA ARG A 76 7.62 -5.55 -23.36
C ARG A 76 6.42 -4.78 -22.85
N VAL A 77 5.93 -5.09 -21.65
CA VAL A 77 4.79 -4.41 -21.04
C VAL A 77 5.13 -2.95 -20.74
N TYR A 78 6.27 -2.69 -20.09
CA TYR A 78 6.72 -1.34 -19.75
C TYR A 78 6.91 -0.46 -20.99
N SER A 79 7.36 -1.04 -22.10
CA SER A 79 7.61 -0.32 -23.35
C SER A 79 6.40 -0.22 -24.28
N SER A 80 5.31 -0.96 -24.01
CA SER A 80 4.12 -0.99 -24.88
C SER A 80 3.42 0.37 -24.99
N GLY A 81 3.46 1.15 -23.92
CA GLY A 81 2.91 2.50 -23.89
C GLY A 81 3.71 3.56 -24.64
N TYR A 82 4.87 3.21 -25.16
CA TYR A 82 5.76 4.00 -26.02
C TYR A 82 6.17 5.35 -25.41
N THR A 83 5.24 6.27 -25.26
CA THR A 83 5.50 7.62 -24.74
C THR A 83 4.93 7.86 -23.35
N GLN A 84 4.11 6.94 -22.82
CA GLN A 84 3.42 7.09 -21.55
C GLN A 84 3.90 6.04 -20.55
N ARG A 85 5.08 6.25 -20.01
CA ARG A 85 5.74 5.36 -19.05
C ARG A 85 6.17 6.10 -17.78
N PRO A 86 6.06 5.47 -16.61
CA PRO A 86 5.30 4.23 -16.37
C PRO A 86 3.79 4.47 -16.41
N ASP A 87 3.03 3.52 -16.98
CA ASP A 87 1.58 3.46 -16.83
C ASP A 87 1.25 2.59 -15.61
N LEU A 88 0.84 3.20 -14.53
CA LEU A 88 0.60 2.52 -13.25
C LEU A 88 -0.52 1.50 -13.32
N THR A 89 -1.53 1.69 -14.19
CA THR A 89 -2.62 0.74 -14.36
C THR A 89 -2.12 -0.54 -15.03
N VAL A 90 -1.36 -0.38 -16.11
CA VAL A 90 -0.75 -1.51 -16.83
C VAL A 90 0.29 -2.22 -15.96
N MET A 91 1.11 -1.46 -15.24
CA MET A 91 2.11 -2.04 -14.33
C MET A 91 1.49 -2.75 -13.13
N GLY A 92 0.36 -2.25 -12.62
CA GLY A 92 -0.41 -2.93 -11.58
C GLY A 92 -0.98 -4.28 -12.04
N ALA A 93 -1.39 -4.39 -13.32
CA ALA A 93 -1.79 -5.67 -13.92
C ALA A 93 -0.60 -6.62 -14.06
N PHE A 94 0.51 -6.13 -14.63
CA PHE A 94 1.72 -6.93 -14.82
C PHE A 94 2.30 -7.43 -13.50
N SER A 95 2.31 -6.61 -12.46
CA SER A 95 2.83 -6.98 -11.13
C SER A 95 2.17 -8.25 -10.58
N GLY A 96 0.85 -8.37 -10.65
CA GLY A 96 0.16 -9.59 -10.21
C GLY A 96 0.51 -10.81 -11.09
N LEU A 97 0.61 -10.62 -12.39
CA LEU A 97 1.02 -11.68 -13.32
C LEU A 97 2.47 -12.10 -13.10
N GLU A 98 3.36 -11.16 -12.78
CA GLU A 98 4.76 -11.44 -12.42
C GLU A 98 4.84 -12.25 -11.12
N ILE A 99 4.09 -11.87 -10.08
CA ILE A 99 4.01 -12.64 -8.83
C ILE A 99 3.60 -14.08 -9.11
N ALA A 100 2.61 -14.29 -10.00
CA ALA A 100 2.19 -15.64 -10.41
C ALA A 100 3.32 -16.42 -11.12
N CYS A 101 4.17 -15.76 -11.93
CA CYS A 101 5.34 -16.38 -12.55
C CYS A 101 6.37 -16.81 -11.49
N TRP A 102 6.64 -15.97 -10.49
CA TRP A 102 7.54 -16.36 -9.39
C TRP A 102 7.00 -17.53 -8.57
N ASP A 103 5.68 -17.58 -8.32
CA ASP A 103 5.05 -18.72 -7.66
C ASP A 103 5.16 -20.01 -8.48
N ILE A 104 4.94 -19.95 -9.81
CA ILE A 104 5.18 -21.06 -10.72
C ILE A 104 6.64 -21.55 -10.62
N LEU A 105 7.60 -20.64 -10.70
CA LEU A 105 9.02 -20.99 -10.63
C LEU A 105 9.41 -21.61 -9.29
N GLY A 106 8.85 -21.09 -8.20
CA GLY A 106 9.03 -21.65 -6.86
C GLY A 106 8.55 -23.10 -6.79
N LYS A 107 7.34 -23.35 -7.28
CA LYS A 107 6.73 -24.70 -7.33
C LYS A 107 7.49 -25.64 -8.26
N ALA A 108 7.83 -25.20 -9.46
CA ALA A 108 8.59 -26.00 -10.42
C ALA A 108 9.97 -26.43 -9.91
N ARG A 109 10.60 -25.60 -9.10
CA ARG A 109 11.94 -25.85 -8.53
C ARG A 109 11.92 -26.39 -7.10
N ASN A 110 10.73 -26.57 -6.54
CA ASN A 110 10.52 -26.93 -5.12
C ASN A 110 11.34 -26.04 -4.18
N ARG A 111 11.27 -24.71 -4.40
CA ARG A 111 11.98 -23.70 -3.62
C ARG A 111 11.05 -22.52 -3.29
N PRO A 112 11.13 -21.94 -2.12
CA PRO A 112 10.41 -20.72 -1.82
C PRO A 112 10.96 -19.56 -2.66
N VAL A 113 10.12 -18.58 -2.98
CA VAL A 113 10.48 -17.46 -3.85
C VAL A 113 11.73 -16.71 -3.35
N HIS A 114 11.85 -16.48 -2.03
CA HIS A 114 13.04 -15.82 -1.49
C HIS A 114 14.35 -16.53 -1.86
N ALA A 115 14.34 -17.86 -1.96
CA ALA A 115 15.53 -18.63 -2.36
C ALA A 115 15.87 -18.47 -3.85
N LEU A 116 14.91 -18.05 -4.68
CA LEU A 116 15.12 -17.76 -6.10
C LEU A 116 15.66 -16.35 -6.35
N ILE A 117 15.33 -15.40 -5.45
CA ILE A 117 15.67 -13.98 -5.61
C ILE A 117 16.84 -13.53 -4.72
N GLY A 118 17.66 -14.44 -4.22
CA GLY A 118 18.88 -14.10 -3.48
C GLY A 118 19.02 -14.70 -2.09
N GLY A 119 18.00 -15.36 -1.57
CA GLY A 119 18.05 -16.06 -0.30
C GLY A 119 17.36 -15.35 0.86
N LEU A 120 17.42 -15.98 2.02
CA LEU A 120 16.80 -15.49 3.25
C LEU A 120 17.78 -14.59 4.01
N VAL A 121 17.42 -13.33 4.20
CA VAL A 121 18.21 -12.38 5.02
C VAL A 121 17.64 -12.29 6.43
N ASN A 122 16.31 -12.16 6.54
CA ASN A 122 15.62 -12.08 7.83
C ASN A 122 14.56 -13.17 7.91
N GLU A 123 14.65 -14.02 8.94
CA GLU A 123 13.64 -15.07 9.18
C GLU A 123 12.30 -14.49 9.62
N ARG A 124 12.32 -13.34 10.26
CA ARG A 124 11.12 -12.63 10.74
C ARG A 124 11.20 -11.17 10.35
N ILE A 125 10.13 -10.67 9.74
CA ILE A 125 9.97 -9.27 9.36
C ILE A 125 9.02 -8.63 10.36
N ARG A 126 9.36 -7.42 10.85
CA ARG A 126 8.49 -6.62 11.70
C ARG A 126 7.24 -6.23 10.90
N ALA A 127 6.07 -6.50 11.46
CA ALA A 127 4.80 -6.08 10.92
C ALA A 127 4.25 -4.87 11.68
N TYR A 128 3.48 -4.03 11.00
CA TYR A 128 2.61 -3.05 11.62
C TYR A 128 1.17 -3.29 11.18
N THR A 129 0.22 -2.67 11.86
CA THR A 129 -1.20 -2.71 11.50
C THR A 129 -1.76 -1.29 11.42
N TYR A 130 -2.82 -1.14 10.62
CA TYR A 130 -3.64 0.07 10.65
C TYR A 130 -4.55 0.05 11.88
N LEU A 131 -4.86 1.23 12.45
CA LEU A 131 -5.84 1.32 13.52
C LEU A 131 -7.25 1.27 12.94
N TYR A 132 -8.00 0.28 13.38
CA TYR A 132 -9.41 0.10 13.07
C TYR A 132 -10.25 0.11 14.33
N PRO A 133 -11.55 0.48 14.24
CA PRO A 133 -12.44 0.43 15.39
C PRO A 133 -12.56 -0.99 15.94
N LEU A 134 -12.57 -1.11 17.27
CA LEU A 134 -12.86 -2.35 17.96
C LEU A 134 -14.37 -2.68 17.87
N PRO A 135 -14.80 -3.93 18.10
CA PRO A 135 -16.21 -4.34 17.99
C PRO A 135 -17.19 -3.50 18.80
N GLN A 136 -16.75 -2.95 19.95
CA GLN A 136 -17.56 -2.10 20.83
C GLN A 136 -17.59 -0.64 20.39
N HIS A 137 -16.74 -0.22 19.46
CA HIS A 137 -16.65 1.19 19.06
C HIS A 137 -17.76 1.54 18.06
N ASP A 138 -18.26 2.79 18.17
CA ASP A 138 -19.08 3.39 17.13
C ASP A 138 -18.21 3.69 15.91
N PHE A 139 -18.46 2.98 14.83
CA PHE A 139 -17.70 3.09 13.58
C PHE A 139 -17.63 4.51 13.02
N ALA A 140 -18.74 5.25 13.08
CA ALA A 140 -18.80 6.61 12.53
C ALA A 140 -18.01 7.61 13.36
N LYS A 141 -17.96 7.40 14.68
CA LYS A 141 -17.26 8.29 15.61
C LYS A 141 -15.77 7.98 15.75
N PHE A 142 -15.36 6.75 15.48
CA PHE A 142 -13.97 6.31 15.64
C PHE A 142 -12.97 7.26 14.98
N TRP A 143 -13.27 7.67 13.76
CA TRP A 143 -12.35 8.50 12.95
C TRP A 143 -12.20 9.95 13.43
N SER A 144 -12.94 10.33 14.45
CA SER A 144 -12.86 11.63 15.11
C SER A 144 -12.71 11.54 16.63
N SER A 145 -12.45 10.33 17.18
CA SER A 145 -12.27 10.10 18.61
C SER A 145 -10.86 9.63 18.94
N PRO A 146 -10.01 10.51 19.48
CA PRO A 146 -8.70 10.16 19.98
C PRO A 146 -8.72 9.08 21.06
N GLU A 147 -9.78 9.03 21.88
CA GLU A 147 -9.94 8.05 22.95
C GLU A 147 -10.14 6.64 22.39
N MET A 148 -11.05 6.47 21.42
CA MET A 148 -11.27 5.18 20.77
C MET A 148 -10.01 4.73 20.00
N ALA A 149 -9.29 5.66 19.37
CA ALA A 149 -8.03 5.35 18.71
C ALA A 149 -6.96 4.89 19.70
N ALA A 150 -6.89 5.49 20.89
CA ALA A 150 -5.99 5.09 21.96
C ALA A 150 -6.32 3.69 22.50
N GLU A 151 -7.61 3.36 22.67
CA GLU A 151 -8.06 2.00 23.05
C GLU A 151 -7.68 0.96 21.97
N ALA A 152 -7.92 1.27 20.71
CA ALA A 152 -7.53 0.39 19.60
C ALA A 152 -6.02 0.21 19.51
N ALA A 153 -5.24 1.24 19.81
CA ALA A 153 -3.79 1.18 19.85
C ALA A 153 -3.27 0.26 20.99
N LEU A 154 -3.92 0.29 22.15
CA LEU A 154 -3.62 -0.64 23.26
C LEU A 154 -3.92 -2.08 22.88
N ASP A 155 -5.08 -2.37 22.27
CA ASP A 155 -5.42 -3.71 21.76
C ASP A 155 -4.36 -4.21 20.78
N CYS A 156 -3.93 -3.37 19.83
CA CYS A 156 -2.88 -3.73 18.90
C CYS A 156 -1.56 -4.04 19.62
N ALA A 157 -1.19 -3.26 20.63
CA ALA A 157 0.01 -3.50 21.43
C ALA A 157 -0.08 -4.82 22.22
N GLU A 158 -1.22 -5.13 22.81
CA GLU A 158 -1.48 -6.38 23.54
C GLU A 158 -1.43 -7.60 22.60
N ARG A 159 -1.84 -7.44 21.35
CA ARG A 159 -1.71 -8.47 20.29
C ARG A 159 -0.29 -8.63 19.77
N GLY A 160 0.67 -7.84 20.27
CA GLY A 160 2.09 -7.96 19.94
C GLY A 160 2.57 -7.07 18.78
N TYR A 161 1.75 -6.16 18.27
CA TYR A 161 2.23 -5.18 17.31
C TYR A 161 3.11 -4.14 18.00
N THR A 162 4.25 -3.87 17.38
CA THR A 162 5.21 -2.85 17.85
C THR A 162 5.18 -1.57 17.03
N ALA A 163 4.31 -1.51 16.01
CA ALA A 163 4.07 -0.33 15.20
C ALA A 163 2.61 -0.30 14.71
N ILE A 164 2.03 0.88 14.66
CA ILE A 164 0.64 1.13 14.24
C ILE A 164 0.56 2.32 13.31
N LYS A 165 -0.30 2.22 12.30
CA LYS A 165 -0.56 3.29 11.32
C LYS A 165 -1.94 3.89 11.53
N PHE A 166 -2.04 5.21 11.40
CA PHE A 166 -3.29 5.97 11.48
C PHE A 166 -3.17 7.28 10.71
N ASP A 167 -4.30 7.90 10.36
CA ASP A 167 -4.35 9.14 9.59
C ASP A 167 -5.49 10.08 10.02
N PRO A 168 -5.36 10.77 11.16
CA PRO A 168 -6.40 11.66 11.66
C PRO A 168 -6.36 13.08 11.05
N ALA A 169 -5.72 13.23 9.89
CA ALA A 169 -5.36 14.54 9.32
C ALA A 169 -6.54 15.32 8.68
N GLY A 170 -7.77 14.99 9.03
CA GLY A 170 -8.98 15.58 8.48
C GLY A 170 -9.49 14.84 7.23
N PRO A 171 -10.60 15.31 6.66
CA PRO A 171 -11.23 14.61 5.54
C PRO A 171 -10.38 14.67 4.28
N TYR A 172 -10.24 13.55 3.59
CA TYR A 172 -9.60 13.50 2.28
C TYR A 172 -10.37 14.30 1.25
N THR A 173 -9.64 15.05 0.40
CA THR A 173 -10.23 15.83 -0.69
C THR A 173 -9.91 15.20 -2.04
N LEU A 174 -10.83 15.30 -2.97
CA LEU A 174 -10.64 14.87 -4.37
C LEU A 174 -9.97 15.94 -5.24
N ARG A 175 -9.59 17.08 -4.66
CA ARG A 175 -9.08 18.26 -5.40
C ARG A 175 -7.56 18.40 -5.36
N GLY A 176 -6.84 17.35 -4.95
CA GLY A 176 -5.39 17.43 -4.78
C GLY A 176 -4.98 18.13 -3.48
N GLY A 177 -3.74 18.59 -3.42
CA GLY A 177 -3.14 19.15 -2.21
C GLY A 177 -3.86 20.39 -1.67
N HIS A 178 -4.20 20.39 -0.39
CA HIS A 178 -4.83 21.52 0.28
C HIS A 178 -4.08 21.94 1.56
N MET A 179 -4.34 23.15 2.03
CA MET A 179 -3.88 23.60 3.33
C MET A 179 -4.84 23.05 4.40
N PRO A 180 -4.36 22.24 5.38
CA PRO A 180 -5.21 21.76 6.46
C PRO A 180 -5.70 22.94 7.31
N ALA A 181 -6.96 22.89 7.74
CA ALA A 181 -7.48 23.86 8.69
C ALA A 181 -6.81 23.68 10.08
N MET A 182 -6.80 24.72 10.90
CA MET A 182 -6.23 24.64 12.26
C MET A 182 -6.84 23.51 13.08
N ARG A 183 -8.15 23.34 13.02
CA ARG A 183 -8.87 22.27 13.72
C ARG A 183 -8.40 20.86 13.30
N ASP A 184 -8.01 20.67 12.04
CA ASP A 184 -7.55 19.38 11.52
C ASP A 184 -6.12 19.09 12.01
N ILE A 185 -5.29 20.13 12.11
CA ILE A 185 -3.95 20.05 12.73
C ILE A 185 -4.08 19.73 14.23
N GLU A 186 -4.96 20.44 14.95
CA GLU A 186 -5.22 20.19 16.37
C GLU A 186 -5.77 18.79 16.62
N MET A 187 -6.65 18.30 15.75
CA MET A 187 -7.15 16.92 15.80
C MET A 187 -6.00 15.92 15.64
N SER A 188 -5.13 16.11 14.64
CA SER A 188 -3.96 15.26 14.40
C SER A 188 -3.03 15.22 15.62
N VAL A 189 -2.76 16.36 16.23
CA VAL A 189 -1.97 16.48 17.46
C VAL A 189 -2.64 15.73 18.62
N THR A 190 -3.96 15.88 18.77
CA THR A 190 -4.74 15.23 19.84
C THR A 190 -4.73 13.71 19.70
N PHE A 191 -4.88 13.18 18.49
CA PHE A 191 -4.73 11.75 18.21
C PHE A 191 -3.34 11.23 18.55
N CYS A 192 -2.29 11.90 18.04
CA CYS A 192 -0.90 11.51 18.34
C CYS A 192 -0.63 11.51 19.84
N LYS A 193 -1.14 12.52 20.56
CA LYS A 193 -1.01 12.64 22.03
C LYS A 193 -1.71 11.50 22.75
N ALA A 194 -2.97 11.22 22.40
CA ALA A 194 -3.77 10.18 23.05
C ALA A 194 -3.17 8.78 22.81
N ILE A 195 -2.82 8.46 21.57
CA ILE A 195 -2.21 7.18 21.22
C ILE A 195 -0.85 7.04 21.89
N ARG A 196 0.03 8.05 21.83
CA ARG A 196 1.35 8.01 22.47
C ARG A 196 1.24 7.86 23.99
N ALA A 197 0.28 8.51 24.63
CA ALA A 197 0.04 8.36 26.06
C ALA A 197 -0.42 6.95 26.42
N ALA A 198 -1.22 6.30 25.58
CA ALA A 198 -1.71 4.95 25.80
C ALA A 198 -0.62 3.88 25.62
N VAL A 199 0.13 3.93 24.51
CA VAL A 199 1.11 2.87 24.17
C VAL A 199 2.54 3.16 24.66
N GLY A 200 2.81 4.36 25.11
CA GLY A 200 4.16 4.77 25.56
C GLY A 200 5.17 4.70 24.43
N ASN A 201 6.38 4.27 24.74
CA ASN A 201 7.48 4.08 23.78
C ASN A 201 7.62 2.62 23.27
N LYS A 202 6.65 1.77 23.58
CA LYS A 202 6.68 0.35 23.15
C LYS A 202 6.21 0.16 21.72
N VAL A 203 5.49 1.13 21.18
CA VAL A 203 4.89 1.06 19.84
C VAL A 203 5.27 2.31 19.03
N ASP A 204 5.77 2.11 17.83
CA ASP A 204 6.03 3.21 16.89
C ASP A 204 4.73 3.67 16.23
N LEU A 205 4.62 4.98 16.03
CA LEU A 205 3.48 5.61 15.37
C LEU A 205 3.85 5.92 13.93
N LEU A 206 2.98 5.51 13.01
CA LEU A 206 3.11 5.75 11.58
C LEU A 206 1.96 6.65 11.14
N PHE A 207 2.28 7.84 10.66
CA PHE A 207 1.29 8.83 10.29
C PHE A 207 1.10 8.84 8.77
N GLY A 208 -0.08 8.40 8.30
CA GLY A 208 -0.44 8.36 6.89
C GLY A 208 -1.32 9.53 6.47
N THR A 209 -1.18 10.04 5.25
CA THR A 209 -1.96 11.17 4.75
C THR A 209 -2.41 11.05 3.29
N HIS A 210 -1.98 10.02 2.56
CA HIS A 210 -2.41 9.73 1.19
C HIS A 210 -2.28 10.92 0.21
N GLY A 211 -1.26 11.76 0.37
CA GLY A 211 -0.95 12.86 -0.55
C GLY A 211 -1.97 14.00 -0.56
N GLN A 212 -2.63 14.28 0.54
CA GLN A 212 -3.74 15.24 0.54
C GLN A 212 -3.34 16.71 0.75
N PHE A 213 -2.11 17.02 1.18
CA PHE A 213 -1.76 18.40 1.53
C PHE A 213 -0.97 19.14 0.45
N SER A 214 -1.04 20.47 0.51
CA SER A 214 -0.06 21.33 -0.13
C SER A 214 1.28 21.24 0.62
N THR A 215 2.38 21.59 -0.04
CA THR A 215 3.72 21.60 0.57
C THR A 215 3.75 22.36 1.90
N ALA A 216 3.19 23.57 1.94
CA ALA A 216 3.14 24.38 3.15
C ALA A 216 2.25 23.74 4.24
N GLY A 217 1.14 23.11 3.84
CA GLY A 217 0.24 22.39 4.75
C GLY A 217 0.91 21.17 5.37
N ALA A 218 1.60 20.39 4.55
CA ALA A 218 2.36 19.22 4.98
C ALA A 218 3.48 19.59 5.97
N ILE A 219 4.23 20.65 5.69
CA ILE A 219 5.30 21.15 6.58
C ILE A 219 4.68 21.55 7.93
N ARG A 220 3.59 22.32 7.91
CA ARG A 220 2.93 22.77 9.13
C ARG A 220 2.40 21.62 9.98
N LEU A 221 1.77 20.63 9.37
CA LEU A 221 1.29 19.43 10.05
C LEU A 221 2.46 18.57 10.57
N GLY A 222 3.46 18.32 9.73
CA GLY A 222 4.65 17.55 10.09
C GLY A 222 5.33 18.12 11.33
N GLN A 223 5.54 19.44 11.37
CA GLN A 223 6.11 20.14 12.54
C GLN A 223 5.22 20.03 13.80
N ALA A 224 3.90 20.04 13.64
CA ALA A 224 2.97 19.92 14.77
C ALA A 224 2.99 18.54 15.42
N ILE A 225 3.28 17.47 14.65
CA ILE A 225 3.34 16.09 15.16
C ILE A 225 4.75 15.65 15.61
N GLU A 226 5.80 16.40 15.33
CA GLU A 226 7.18 16.12 15.77
C GLU A 226 7.33 15.75 17.25
N PRO A 227 6.65 16.43 18.20
CA PRO A 227 6.77 16.11 19.62
C PRO A 227 6.38 14.68 20.01
N PHE A 228 5.61 13.99 19.16
CA PHE A 228 5.16 12.62 19.40
C PHE A 228 6.07 11.56 18.75
N SER A 229 7.15 12.00 18.09
CA SER A 229 8.15 11.14 17.45
C SER A 229 7.53 10.04 16.59
N PRO A 230 6.73 10.37 15.54
CA PRO A 230 6.31 9.36 14.58
C PRO A 230 7.52 8.71 13.89
N LEU A 231 7.43 7.41 13.60
CA LEU A 231 8.47 6.69 12.86
C LEU A 231 8.59 7.24 11.43
N TRP A 232 7.43 7.57 10.84
CA TRP A 232 7.38 8.32 9.58
C TRP A 232 6.08 9.12 9.42
N PHE A 233 6.16 10.08 8.51
CA PHE A 233 5.07 10.86 7.96
C PHE A 233 4.92 10.47 6.48
N GLU A 234 3.86 9.71 6.16
CA GLU A 234 3.71 9.05 4.88
C GLU A 234 2.88 9.87 3.91
N GLU A 235 3.42 10.02 2.70
CA GLU A 235 2.80 10.71 1.57
C GLU A 235 2.14 12.04 1.93
N PRO A 236 2.89 13.00 2.50
CA PRO A 236 2.32 14.26 2.95
C PRO A 236 1.70 15.09 1.83
N ILE A 237 2.24 14.99 0.61
CA ILE A 237 1.75 15.71 -0.59
C ILE A 237 1.52 14.73 -1.75
N PRO A 238 0.80 15.14 -2.82
CA PRO A 238 0.70 14.34 -4.05
C PRO A 238 2.08 13.94 -4.60
N PRO A 239 2.23 12.75 -5.20
CA PRO A 239 3.53 12.20 -5.59
C PRO A 239 4.11 12.81 -6.87
N ASP A 240 3.34 13.60 -7.60
CA ASP A 240 3.66 14.15 -8.92
C ASP A 240 4.72 15.27 -8.91
N ASN A 241 5.16 15.72 -7.72
CA ASN A 241 6.21 16.74 -7.60
C ASN A 241 7.28 16.35 -6.57
N ILE A 242 8.36 15.72 -7.07
CA ILE A 242 9.47 15.24 -6.24
C ILE A 242 10.18 16.38 -5.52
N GLN A 243 10.36 17.56 -6.15
CA GLN A 243 11.03 18.71 -5.56
C GLN A 243 10.23 19.28 -4.38
N GLU A 244 8.91 19.27 -4.46
CA GLU A 244 8.06 19.68 -3.35
C GLU A 244 8.09 18.66 -2.20
N MET A 245 8.14 17.37 -2.51
CA MET A 245 8.33 16.32 -1.51
C MET A 245 9.67 16.45 -0.78
N GLU A 246 10.76 16.78 -1.52
CA GLU A 246 12.06 17.08 -0.94
C GLU A 246 12.00 18.29 0.01
N LYS A 247 11.27 19.36 -0.34
CA LYS A 247 11.09 20.52 0.55
C LYS A 247 10.39 20.12 1.86
N VAL A 248 9.36 19.27 1.79
CA VAL A 248 8.71 18.76 3.00
C VAL A 248 9.73 17.99 3.84
N ALA A 249 10.41 17.01 3.25
CA ALA A 249 11.39 16.17 3.95
C ALA A 249 12.52 16.97 4.62
N ARG A 250 12.96 18.06 4.00
CA ARG A 250 13.97 18.96 4.59
C ARG A 250 13.44 19.91 5.67
N SER A 251 12.11 20.13 5.72
CA SER A 251 11.49 21.11 6.61
C SER A 251 10.90 20.52 7.88
N VAL A 252 10.82 19.19 7.98
CA VAL A 252 10.33 18.47 9.15
C VAL A 252 11.41 17.52 9.69
N ARG A 253 11.35 17.22 11.00
CA ARG A 253 12.28 16.27 11.63
C ARG A 253 11.78 14.83 11.57
N VAL A 254 10.48 14.65 11.38
CA VAL A 254 9.90 13.31 11.19
C VAL A 254 10.35 12.78 9.83
N PRO A 255 10.86 11.54 9.73
CA PRO A 255 11.19 10.94 8.46
C PRO A 255 9.97 10.92 7.53
N VAL A 256 10.16 11.32 6.28
CA VAL A 256 9.10 11.26 5.26
C VAL A 256 9.20 9.94 4.51
N ALA A 257 8.08 9.22 4.42
CA ALA A 257 7.94 8.03 3.62
C ALA A 257 7.07 8.29 2.38
N THR A 258 7.44 7.71 1.26
CA THR A 258 6.68 7.74 0.01
C THR A 258 6.99 6.49 -0.82
N GLY A 259 6.23 6.22 -1.88
CA GLY A 259 6.53 5.14 -2.81
C GLY A 259 5.32 4.34 -3.29
N GLU A 260 4.24 4.25 -2.55
CA GLU A 260 3.09 3.42 -2.94
C GLU A 260 2.40 3.90 -4.24
N ARG A 261 2.68 5.14 -4.68
CA ARG A 261 2.11 5.76 -5.89
C ARG A 261 3.17 6.23 -6.89
N LEU A 262 4.37 5.66 -6.83
CA LEU A 262 5.47 5.94 -7.75
C LEU A 262 5.74 4.77 -8.68
#